data_8d5f66dd2394d288fe48e52c44f56a01
#
_entry.id   8d5f66dd2394d288fe48e52c44f56a01
#
_cell.length_a   1.000
_cell.length_b   1.000
_cell.length_c   1.000
_cell.angle_alpha   90.00
_cell.angle_beta   90.00
_cell.angle_gamma   90.00
#
_symmetry.space_group_name_H-M   'P 1'
#
loop_
_entity.id
_entity.type
_entity.pdbx_description
1 polymer ?
#
loop_
_entity_poly.entity_id
_entity_poly.type
_entity_poly.pdbx_seq_one_letter_code
_entity_poly.pdbx_strand_id
1 'polypeptide(L)'
;EQGYHDIHSELTASDTERLTDEEKAFILNNFFSSKFETMIYRSENYKNLYQKRFSKDVATLEDFSAQELSDLMALFNLVWIDPAHFARYPRLEELWEKQYNYTQEDRIEILSIQKSIIREIIPTYKKYIEEGRIELSTSPYYHAILPILIDVKASVKSVLTTEGLPANLGMLDDAKYQIKSALDRIEEIFGVRPKGMWPPELCLGPKTLGLLSKAGVKWTISDEGVLANSINFDFIRDFKGNLNDPYHLLKVYEYQTKENSIDIIFRDRSIPNLINFEYAGINPKMAAGDLYEKIKMIQNKLLVSPDKTHLLTIASDCENCWENYQNDGIEFLENIYSLIENDESLETVLI
;
A
#
# COMPACT_ATOMS: atom_id res chain seq x y z
N GLU A 1 -10.51 -11.55 -19.04
CA GLU A 1 -10.08 -10.55 -20.04
C GLU A 1 -11.32 -9.91 -20.68
N GLN A 2 -12.13 -9.24 -19.90
CA GLN A 2 -13.12 -8.33 -20.41
C GLN A 2 -12.35 -7.04 -20.72
N GLY A 3 -12.30 -6.63 -22.01
CA GLY A 3 -11.52 -5.51 -22.50
C GLY A 3 -11.99 -4.16 -21.97
N TYR A 4 -11.83 -3.97 -20.67
CA TYR A 4 -11.94 -2.65 -20.06
C TYR A 4 -10.67 -1.87 -20.43
N HIS A 5 -10.84 -0.84 -21.23
CA HIS A 5 -9.83 0.16 -21.49
C HIS A 5 -10.16 1.36 -20.61
N ASP A 6 -9.19 1.80 -19.81
CA ASP A 6 -9.30 3.08 -19.15
C ASP A 6 -8.91 4.21 -20.11
N ILE A 7 -9.40 5.41 -19.85
CA ILE A 7 -9.18 6.57 -20.71
C ILE A 7 -7.70 6.94 -20.90
N HIS A 8 -6.84 6.69 -19.87
CA HIS A 8 -5.41 6.96 -20.00
C HIS A 8 -4.76 6.02 -21.02
N SER A 9 -5.08 4.73 -20.96
CA SER A 9 -4.59 3.74 -21.93
C SER A 9 -5.12 4.00 -23.34
N GLU A 10 -6.40 4.37 -23.48
CA GLU A 10 -7.01 4.70 -24.78
C GLU A 10 -6.33 5.91 -25.43
N LEU A 11 -6.15 6.99 -24.66
CA LEU A 11 -5.48 8.19 -25.16
C LEU A 11 -4.00 7.94 -25.45
N THR A 12 -3.33 7.18 -24.60
CA THR A 12 -1.92 6.80 -24.83
C THR A 12 -1.74 6.05 -26.16
N ALA A 13 -2.69 5.21 -26.55
CA ALA A 13 -2.65 4.47 -27.81
C ALA A 13 -3.15 5.26 -29.03
N SER A 14 -3.77 6.42 -28.83
CA SER A 14 -4.41 7.20 -29.89
C SER A 14 -3.42 7.91 -30.84
N ASP A 15 -3.89 8.30 -32.01
CA ASP A 15 -3.18 9.17 -32.95
C ASP A 15 -3.26 10.62 -32.45
N THR A 16 -2.13 11.19 -32.04
CA THR A 16 -2.08 12.54 -31.46
C THR A 16 -2.46 13.67 -32.42
N GLU A 17 -2.38 13.43 -33.74
CA GLU A 17 -2.81 14.39 -34.75
C GLU A 17 -4.35 14.50 -34.87
N ARG A 18 -5.08 13.54 -34.30
CA ARG A 18 -6.54 13.43 -34.39
C ARG A 18 -7.25 13.69 -33.07
N LEU A 19 -6.53 14.06 -32.02
CA LEU A 19 -7.11 14.35 -30.72
C LEU A 19 -8.04 15.57 -30.79
N THR A 20 -9.22 15.42 -30.20
CA THR A 20 -10.15 16.53 -29.95
C THR A 20 -9.61 17.47 -28.86
N ASP A 21 -10.16 18.66 -28.74
CA ASP A 21 -9.74 19.62 -27.71
C ASP A 21 -10.08 19.10 -26.30
N GLU A 22 -11.18 18.34 -26.13
CA GLU A 22 -11.51 17.69 -24.86
C GLU A 22 -10.45 16.65 -24.48
N GLU A 23 -10.00 15.82 -25.44
CA GLU A 23 -8.96 14.81 -25.21
C GLU A 23 -7.60 15.45 -24.88
N LYS A 24 -7.21 16.52 -25.60
CA LYS A 24 -6.01 17.30 -25.27
C LYS A 24 -6.09 17.91 -23.88
N ALA A 25 -7.25 18.48 -23.52
CA ALA A 25 -7.49 19.03 -22.19
C ALA A 25 -7.38 17.94 -21.10
N PHE A 26 -7.93 16.77 -21.36
CA PHE A 26 -7.81 15.63 -20.45
C PHE A 26 -6.33 15.24 -20.25
N ILE A 27 -5.57 15.09 -21.33
CA ILE A 27 -4.14 14.76 -21.28
C ILE A 27 -3.38 15.78 -20.44
N LEU A 28 -3.54 17.07 -20.73
CA LEU A 28 -2.83 18.14 -20.00
C LEU A 28 -3.25 18.30 -18.54
N ASN A 29 -4.43 17.82 -18.15
CA ASN A 29 -4.90 17.86 -16.78
C ASN A 29 -4.55 16.61 -15.97
N ASN A 30 -4.34 15.46 -16.61
CA ASN A 30 -4.24 14.18 -15.91
C ASN A 30 -2.89 13.47 -16.10
N PHE A 31 -2.15 13.71 -17.18
CA PHE A 31 -0.87 13.03 -17.43
C PHE A 31 0.33 13.69 -16.74
N PHE A 32 0.08 14.59 -15.78
CA PHE A 32 1.06 15.09 -14.82
C PHE A 32 0.76 14.63 -13.38
N SER A 33 -0.19 13.70 -13.19
CA SER A 33 -0.52 13.13 -11.88
C SER A 33 0.54 12.09 -11.44
N SER A 34 1.78 12.56 -11.29
CA SER A 34 2.94 11.82 -10.84
C SER A 34 3.68 12.65 -9.80
N LYS A 35 4.43 12.02 -8.92
CA LYS A 35 5.21 12.74 -7.90
C LYS A 35 6.30 13.58 -8.56
N PHE A 36 6.34 14.85 -8.19
CA PHE A 36 7.18 15.82 -8.87
C PHE A 36 8.68 15.53 -8.69
N GLU A 37 9.13 15.35 -7.44
CA GLU A 37 10.54 15.22 -7.10
C GLU A 37 11.14 13.87 -7.49
N THR A 38 10.37 12.81 -7.39
CA THR A 38 10.86 11.43 -7.52
C THR A 38 10.50 10.77 -8.86
N MET A 39 9.48 11.30 -9.56
CA MET A 39 9.00 10.74 -10.83
C MET A 39 9.20 11.72 -11.99
N ILE A 40 8.60 12.93 -11.94
CA ILE A 40 8.66 13.89 -13.05
C ILE A 40 10.11 14.34 -13.28
N TYR A 41 10.86 14.63 -12.22
CA TYR A 41 12.25 15.09 -12.33
C TYR A 41 13.25 14.02 -12.77
N ARG A 42 12.87 12.75 -12.84
CA ARG A 42 13.70 11.67 -13.41
C ARG A 42 13.87 11.81 -14.91
N SER A 43 12.96 12.48 -15.61
CA SER A 43 13.03 12.77 -17.04
C SER A 43 13.15 14.27 -17.29
N GLU A 44 14.17 14.67 -18.04
CA GLU A 44 14.35 16.10 -18.38
C GLU A 44 13.20 16.61 -19.26
N ASN A 45 12.74 15.84 -20.23
CA ASN A 45 11.63 16.22 -21.08
C ASN A 45 10.32 16.31 -20.29
N TYR A 46 10.03 15.34 -19.43
CA TYR A 46 8.81 15.37 -18.62
C TYR A 46 8.79 16.61 -17.70
N LYS A 47 9.91 16.92 -17.07
CA LYS A 47 10.10 18.14 -16.29
C LYS A 47 9.86 19.41 -17.12
N ASN A 48 10.40 19.47 -18.36
CA ASN A 48 10.22 20.62 -19.24
C ASN A 48 8.73 20.79 -19.64
N LEU A 49 8.05 19.69 -19.97
CA LEU A 49 6.61 19.69 -20.27
C LEU A 49 5.77 20.13 -19.05
N TYR A 50 6.13 19.66 -17.85
CA TYR A 50 5.50 20.10 -16.61
C TYR A 50 5.70 21.60 -16.36
N GLN A 51 6.94 22.10 -16.49
CA GLN A 51 7.23 23.52 -16.34
C GLN A 51 6.51 24.37 -17.37
N LYS A 52 6.42 23.92 -18.63
CA LYS A 52 5.64 24.56 -19.67
C LYS A 52 4.16 24.67 -19.29
N ARG A 53 3.57 23.59 -18.77
CA ARG A 53 2.14 23.55 -18.38
C ARG A 53 1.81 24.44 -17.18
N PHE A 54 2.69 24.49 -16.18
CA PHE A 54 2.44 25.12 -14.88
C PHE A 54 3.28 26.39 -14.65
N SER A 55 3.87 26.97 -15.70
CA SER A 55 4.53 28.29 -15.63
C SER A 55 3.52 29.40 -15.33
N LYS A 56 4.03 30.58 -14.94
CA LYS A 56 3.19 31.73 -14.57
C LYS A 56 2.23 32.17 -15.67
N ASP A 57 2.62 32.00 -16.93
CA ASP A 57 1.78 32.18 -18.10
C ASP A 57 1.18 30.82 -18.45
N VAL A 58 0.04 30.49 -17.86
CA VAL A 58 -0.60 29.18 -18.01
C VAL A 58 -0.77 28.84 -19.48
N ALA A 59 0.00 27.86 -19.96
CA ALA A 59 -0.05 27.40 -21.32
C ALA A 59 -1.45 26.87 -21.69
N THR A 60 -1.93 27.25 -22.85
CA THR A 60 -3.20 26.80 -23.42
C THR A 60 -3.04 25.49 -24.16
N LEU A 61 -4.14 24.90 -24.65
CA LEU A 61 -4.10 23.67 -25.46
C LEU A 61 -3.29 23.87 -26.75
N GLU A 62 -3.32 25.06 -27.33
CA GLU A 62 -2.67 25.41 -28.60
C GLU A 62 -1.14 25.54 -28.46
N ASP A 63 -0.65 25.70 -27.23
CA ASP A 63 0.78 25.80 -26.95
C ASP A 63 1.49 24.43 -27.01
N PHE A 64 0.75 23.32 -26.97
CA PHE A 64 1.29 21.98 -27.04
C PHE A 64 1.13 21.35 -28.42
N SER A 65 2.24 20.97 -29.06
CA SER A 65 2.24 20.23 -30.30
C SER A 65 1.76 18.79 -30.11
N ALA A 66 1.31 18.13 -31.17
CA ALA A 66 0.95 16.73 -31.18
C ALA A 66 2.11 15.84 -30.67
N GLN A 67 3.36 16.20 -31.01
CA GLN A 67 4.55 15.52 -30.55
C GLN A 67 4.79 15.67 -29.04
N GLU A 68 4.60 16.87 -28.48
CA GLU A 68 4.72 17.08 -27.04
C GLU A 68 3.65 16.33 -26.24
N LEU A 69 2.43 16.19 -26.78
CA LEU A 69 1.40 15.36 -26.17
C LEU A 69 1.77 13.86 -26.26
N SER A 70 2.37 13.43 -27.37
CA SER A 70 2.90 12.07 -27.52
C SER A 70 3.98 11.78 -26.49
N ASP A 71 4.95 12.68 -26.34
CA ASP A 71 6.03 12.56 -25.37
C ASP A 71 5.49 12.54 -23.93
N LEU A 72 4.54 13.43 -23.61
CA LEU A 72 3.90 13.49 -22.31
C LEU A 72 3.24 12.15 -21.93
N MET A 73 2.45 11.58 -22.84
CA MET A 73 1.77 10.29 -22.59
C MET A 73 2.75 9.13 -22.43
N ALA A 74 3.83 9.10 -23.23
CA ALA A 74 4.88 8.08 -23.09
C ALA A 74 5.60 8.19 -21.75
N LEU A 75 6.05 9.38 -21.40
CA LEU A 75 6.82 9.65 -20.17
C LEU A 75 5.99 9.42 -18.91
N PHE A 76 4.70 9.84 -18.90
CA PHE A 76 3.78 9.51 -17.82
C PHE A 76 3.71 8.01 -17.57
N ASN A 77 3.52 7.21 -18.61
CA ASN A 77 3.44 5.76 -18.46
C ASN A 77 4.78 5.13 -18.03
N LEU A 78 5.91 5.65 -18.52
CA LEU A 78 7.24 5.12 -18.19
C LEU A 78 7.61 5.36 -16.72
N VAL A 79 7.28 6.52 -16.13
CA VAL A 79 7.63 6.83 -14.74
C VAL A 79 6.84 6.01 -13.72
N TRP A 80 5.72 5.40 -14.11
CA TRP A 80 4.94 4.47 -13.29
C TRP A 80 5.41 3.01 -13.38
N ILE A 81 6.42 2.73 -14.23
CA ILE A 81 7.02 1.40 -14.27
C ILE A 81 8.17 1.36 -13.28
N ASP A 82 8.08 0.46 -12.31
CA ASP A 82 9.11 0.26 -11.29
C ASP A 82 10.47 -0.05 -11.95
N PRO A 83 11.56 0.61 -11.51
CA PRO A 83 12.91 0.43 -12.06
C PRO A 83 13.39 -1.02 -12.08
N ALA A 84 12.94 -1.88 -11.16
CA ALA A 84 13.27 -3.30 -11.14
C ALA A 84 12.85 -4.04 -12.42
N HIS A 85 11.87 -3.54 -13.16
CA HIS A 85 11.44 -4.14 -14.42
C HIS A 85 12.36 -3.83 -15.61
N PHE A 86 13.19 -2.79 -15.55
CA PHE A 86 14.05 -2.38 -16.65
C PHE A 86 15.07 -3.46 -17.01
N ALA A 87 15.69 -4.10 -16.02
CA ALA A 87 16.62 -5.22 -16.25
C ALA A 87 15.92 -6.42 -16.94
N ARG A 88 14.64 -6.60 -16.74
CA ARG A 88 13.85 -7.71 -17.29
C ARG A 88 13.28 -7.40 -18.67
N TYR A 89 13.03 -6.13 -18.96
CA TYR A 89 12.51 -5.63 -20.24
C TYR A 89 13.47 -4.61 -20.83
N PRO A 90 14.56 -5.05 -21.54
CA PRO A 90 15.60 -4.13 -22.07
C PRO A 90 15.04 -3.00 -22.94
N ARG A 91 13.90 -3.24 -23.59
CA ARG A 91 13.23 -2.22 -24.40
C ARG A 91 12.77 -1.01 -23.58
N LEU A 92 12.50 -1.18 -22.27
CA LEU A 92 12.18 -0.05 -21.40
C LEU A 92 13.36 0.91 -21.24
N GLU A 93 14.58 0.39 -21.17
CA GLU A 93 15.80 1.22 -21.13
C GLU A 93 15.90 2.10 -22.37
N GLU A 94 15.77 1.51 -23.56
CA GLU A 94 15.82 2.24 -24.83
C GLU A 94 14.72 3.31 -24.92
N LEU A 95 13.50 2.96 -24.49
CA LEU A 95 12.37 3.90 -24.47
C LEU A 95 12.60 5.01 -23.44
N TRP A 96 13.17 4.69 -22.29
CA TRP A 96 13.51 5.69 -21.28
C TRP A 96 14.60 6.65 -21.73
N GLU A 97 15.69 6.15 -22.34
CA GLU A 97 16.79 6.96 -22.85
C GLU A 97 16.39 7.86 -24.01
N LYS A 98 15.34 7.48 -24.75
CA LYS A 98 14.84 8.25 -25.89
C LYS A 98 14.40 9.67 -25.54
N GLN A 99 13.75 9.88 -24.42
CA GLN A 99 13.29 11.15 -23.84
C GLN A 99 12.35 11.99 -24.73
N TYR A 100 12.51 12.01 -26.03
CA TYR A 100 11.81 12.87 -27.00
C TYR A 100 11.35 12.08 -28.22
N ASN A 101 10.38 12.63 -28.94
CA ASN A 101 9.91 12.09 -30.24
C ASN A 101 9.35 10.68 -30.16
N TYR A 102 8.59 10.38 -29.11
CA TYR A 102 7.89 9.11 -29.01
C TYR A 102 6.83 8.98 -30.09
N THR A 103 6.86 7.85 -30.78
CA THR A 103 5.86 7.51 -31.80
C THR A 103 4.64 6.86 -31.16
N GLN A 104 3.58 6.68 -31.94
CA GLN A 104 2.41 5.90 -31.49
C GLN A 104 2.79 4.44 -31.18
N GLU A 105 3.69 3.85 -31.98
CA GLU A 105 4.20 2.51 -31.77
C GLU A 105 4.95 2.39 -30.44
N ASP A 106 5.81 3.34 -30.09
CA ASP A 106 6.49 3.37 -28.80
C ASP A 106 5.49 3.38 -27.64
N ARG A 107 4.44 4.21 -27.72
CA ARG A 107 3.42 4.31 -26.67
C ARG A 107 2.60 3.02 -26.53
N ILE A 108 2.24 2.39 -27.65
CA ILE A 108 1.55 1.09 -27.66
C ILE A 108 2.47 0.02 -27.07
N GLU A 109 3.77 0.05 -27.36
CA GLU A 109 4.75 -0.89 -26.81
C GLU A 109 4.88 -0.74 -25.30
N ILE A 110 4.96 0.49 -24.77
CA ILE A 110 4.97 0.77 -23.33
C ILE A 110 3.74 0.14 -22.66
N LEU A 111 2.55 0.37 -23.20
CA LEU A 111 1.31 -0.22 -22.68
C LEU A 111 1.32 -1.76 -22.74
N SER A 112 1.92 -2.34 -23.78
CA SER A 112 2.06 -3.80 -23.91
C SER A 112 2.97 -4.38 -22.83
N ILE A 113 4.08 -3.70 -22.51
CA ILE A 113 4.99 -4.09 -21.43
C ILE A 113 4.29 -3.96 -20.08
N GLN A 114 3.59 -2.85 -19.80
CA GLN A 114 2.81 -2.69 -18.58
C GLN A 114 1.79 -3.83 -18.41
N LYS A 115 1.05 -4.19 -19.46
CA LYS A 115 0.14 -5.33 -19.44
C LYS A 115 0.85 -6.65 -19.11
N SER A 116 2.05 -6.84 -19.63
CA SER A 116 2.84 -8.05 -19.36
C SER A 116 3.27 -8.10 -17.88
N ILE A 117 3.72 -6.98 -17.31
CA ILE A 117 4.05 -6.85 -15.90
C ILE A 117 2.84 -7.16 -15.01
N ILE A 118 1.69 -6.53 -15.31
CA ILE A 118 0.44 -6.75 -14.54
C ILE A 118 0.00 -8.23 -14.59
N ARG A 119 0.15 -8.90 -15.74
CA ARG A 119 -0.20 -10.32 -15.88
C ARG A 119 0.66 -11.25 -15.03
N GLU A 120 1.84 -10.83 -14.65
CA GLU A 120 2.76 -11.62 -13.82
C GLU A 120 2.47 -11.52 -12.31
N ILE A 121 1.71 -10.50 -11.87
CA ILE A 121 1.45 -10.27 -10.45
C ILE A 121 0.81 -11.50 -9.80
N ILE A 122 -0.34 -11.96 -10.30
CA ILE A 122 -1.05 -13.11 -9.73
C ILE A 122 -0.22 -14.41 -9.77
N PRO A 123 0.43 -14.78 -10.89
CA PRO A 123 1.34 -15.92 -10.93
C PRO A 123 2.50 -15.82 -9.92
N THR A 124 3.07 -14.63 -9.73
CA THR A 124 4.15 -14.39 -8.76
C THR A 124 3.67 -14.63 -7.33
N TYR A 125 2.51 -14.09 -6.95
CA TYR A 125 1.91 -14.36 -5.65
C TYR A 125 1.66 -15.85 -5.43
N LYS A 126 1.05 -16.55 -6.42
CA LYS A 126 0.81 -18.01 -6.33
C LYS A 126 2.07 -18.80 -6.08
N LYS A 127 3.15 -18.47 -6.82
CA LYS A 127 4.46 -19.09 -6.64
C LYS A 127 4.96 -18.94 -5.20
N TYR A 128 4.94 -17.74 -4.64
CA TYR A 128 5.46 -17.51 -3.29
C TYR A 128 4.55 -18.10 -2.19
N ILE A 129 3.24 -18.23 -2.44
CA ILE A 129 2.32 -18.95 -1.56
C ILE A 129 2.68 -20.44 -1.55
N GLU A 130 2.88 -21.06 -2.73
CA GLU A 130 3.25 -22.47 -2.88
C GLU A 130 4.61 -22.78 -2.24
N GLU A 131 5.56 -21.83 -2.33
CA GLU A 131 6.87 -21.92 -1.67
C GLU A 131 6.80 -21.69 -0.15
N GLY A 132 5.65 -21.30 0.39
CA GLY A 132 5.49 -20.97 1.82
C GLY A 132 6.25 -19.72 2.26
N ARG A 133 6.52 -18.80 1.34
CA ARG A 133 7.27 -17.56 1.60
C ARG A 133 6.38 -16.38 1.98
N ILE A 134 5.12 -16.40 1.58
CA ILE A 134 4.13 -15.38 1.90
C ILE A 134 2.82 -16.02 2.35
N GLU A 135 2.06 -15.31 3.17
CA GLU A 135 0.69 -15.62 3.52
C GLU A 135 -0.21 -14.48 3.04
N LEU A 136 -1.39 -14.83 2.53
CA LEU A 136 -2.38 -13.83 2.09
C LEU A 136 -3.35 -13.51 3.22
N SER A 137 -3.58 -12.24 3.42
CA SER A 137 -4.74 -11.69 4.11
C SER A 137 -5.64 -10.96 3.11
N THR A 138 -6.83 -10.55 3.54
CA THR A 138 -7.73 -9.74 2.72
C THR A 138 -8.44 -8.70 3.58
N SER A 139 -8.90 -7.61 2.96
CA SER A 139 -9.85 -6.67 3.56
C SER A 139 -11.28 -7.11 3.24
N PRO A 140 -12.31 -6.61 3.94
CA PRO A 140 -13.70 -6.69 3.47
C PRO A 140 -13.83 -6.20 2.04
N TYR A 141 -14.72 -6.80 1.25
CA TYR A 141 -14.75 -6.73 -0.22
C TYR A 141 -14.70 -5.31 -0.81
N TYR A 142 -15.44 -4.36 -0.24
CA TYR A 142 -15.40 -2.94 -0.61
C TYR A 142 -14.70 -2.06 0.43
N HIS A 143 -13.77 -2.62 1.17
CA HIS A 143 -13.02 -1.90 2.22
C HIS A 143 -13.93 -1.25 3.28
N ALA A 144 -15.05 -1.91 3.62
CA ALA A 144 -16.04 -1.38 4.55
C ALA A 144 -15.55 -1.40 6.00
N ILE A 145 -15.69 -0.27 6.73
CA ILE A 145 -15.39 -0.18 8.16
C ILE A 145 -16.48 -0.94 8.93
N LEU A 146 -16.26 -2.23 9.15
CA LEU A 146 -17.25 -3.18 9.68
C LEU A 146 -17.90 -2.76 11.00
N PRO A 147 -17.17 -2.22 12.01
CA PRO A 147 -17.81 -1.78 13.24
C PRO A 147 -18.93 -0.75 13.02
N ILE A 148 -18.71 0.22 12.13
CA ILE A 148 -19.68 1.28 11.80
C ILE A 148 -20.84 0.70 10.98
N LEU A 149 -20.57 -0.19 10.05
CA LEU A 149 -21.58 -0.86 9.24
C LEU A 149 -22.54 -1.70 10.09
N ILE A 150 -22.01 -2.37 11.12
CA ILE A 150 -22.79 -3.20 12.04
C ILE A 150 -23.61 -2.32 13.03
N ASP A 151 -22.98 -1.26 13.54
CA ASP A 151 -23.55 -0.40 14.55
C ASP A 151 -22.87 0.98 14.51
N VAL A 152 -23.57 1.97 13.99
CA VAL A 152 -23.03 3.32 13.84
C VAL A 152 -22.58 3.92 15.20
N LYS A 153 -23.16 3.47 16.29
CA LYS A 153 -22.76 3.88 17.65
C LYS A 153 -21.39 3.33 18.08
N ALA A 154 -20.81 2.38 17.32
CA ALA A 154 -19.45 1.94 17.58
C ALA A 154 -18.44 3.09 17.43
N SER A 155 -18.71 4.06 16.56
CA SER A 155 -17.88 5.26 16.38
C SER A 155 -17.78 6.13 17.64
N VAL A 156 -18.79 6.12 18.52
CA VAL A 156 -18.82 6.89 19.77
C VAL A 156 -17.71 6.46 20.74
N LYS A 157 -17.24 5.23 20.64
CA LYS A 157 -16.14 4.74 21.48
C LYS A 157 -14.78 5.37 21.13
N SER A 158 -14.66 5.89 19.94
CA SER A 158 -13.43 6.54 19.44
C SER A 158 -13.52 8.07 19.41
N VAL A 159 -14.73 8.64 19.48
CA VAL A 159 -14.97 10.09 19.52
C VAL A 159 -15.85 10.47 20.71
N LEU A 160 -15.53 11.59 21.37
CA LEU A 160 -16.17 12.02 22.60
C LEU A 160 -17.58 12.62 22.42
N THR A 161 -18.14 12.63 21.21
CA THR A 161 -19.45 13.21 20.94
C THR A 161 -20.37 12.24 20.22
N THR A 162 -21.65 12.25 20.63
CA THR A 162 -22.75 11.50 20.00
C THR A 162 -23.63 12.39 19.12
N GLU A 163 -23.33 13.67 19.05
CA GLU A 163 -24.12 14.63 18.28
C GLU A 163 -23.96 14.42 16.79
N GLY A 164 -25.06 14.45 16.06
CA GLY A 164 -25.06 14.35 14.59
C GLY A 164 -24.87 12.95 14.01
N LEU A 165 -24.89 11.88 14.84
CA LEU A 165 -24.83 10.52 14.30
C LEU A 165 -26.10 10.20 13.48
N PRO A 166 -25.93 9.56 12.30
CA PRO A 166 -27.07 9.10 11.51
C PRO A 166 -27.84 8.00 12.25
N ALA A 167 -29.05 7.71 11.78
CA ALA A 167 -29.82 6.58 12.30
C ALA A 167 -29.02 5.28 12.11
N ASN A 168 -29.07 4.42 13.14
CA ASN A 168 -28.44 3.11 13.04
C ASN A 168 -29.24 2.20 12.11
N LEU A 169 -28.72 1.94 10.91
CA LEU A 169 -29.38 1.09 9.93
C LEU A 169 -29.17 -0.41 10.19
N GLY A 170 -28.18 -0.77 11.04
CA GLY A 170 -27.95 -2.16 11.46
C GLY A 170 -27.64 -3.10 10.28
N MET A 171 -26.71 -2.74 9.40
CA MET A 171 -26.37 -3.46 8.16
C MET A 171 -25.54 -4.73 8.44
N LEU A 172 -26.03 -5.61 9.32
CA LEU A 172 -25.31 -6.81 9.72
C LEU A 172 -25.11 -7.80 8.56
N ASP A 173 -26.10 -7.93 7.69
CA ASP A 173 -26.02 -8.87 6.56
C ASP A 173 -25.09 -8.34 5.48
N ASP A 174 -25.01 -7.01 5.30
CA ASP A 174 -23.99 -6.41 4.43
C ASP A 174 -22.59 -6.65 4.99
N ALA A 175 -22.39 -6.52 6.30
CA ALA A 175 -21.10 -6.84 6.92
C ALA A 175 -20.69 -8.30 6.70
N LYS A 176 -21.61 -9.25 6.83
CA LYS A 176 -21.36 -10.67 6.51
C LYS A 176 -21.02 -10.87 5.03
N TYR A 177 -21.76 -10.19 4.14
CA TYR A 177 -21.53 -10.23 2.71
C TYR A 177 -20.12 -9.72 2.37
N GLN A 178 -19.70 -8.57 2.93
CA GLN A 178 -18.38 -8.00 2.74
C GLN A 178 -17.26 -8.99 3.11
N ILE A 179 -17.39 -9.64 4.28
CA ILE A 179 -16.40 -10.62 4.76
C ILE A 179 -16.38 -11.84 3.84
N LYS A 180 -17.54 -12.45 3.59
CA LYS A 180 -17.63 -13.67 2.79
C LYS A 180 -17.13 -13.46 1.36
N SER A 181 -17.57 -12.38 0.71
CA SER A 181 -17.21 -12.10 -0.69
C SER A 181 -15.71 -11.83 -0.84
N ALA A 182 -15.08 -11.19 0.14
CA ALA A 182 -13.63 -10.99 0.13
C ALA A 182 -12.87 -12.32 0.21
N LEU A 183 -13.23 -13.18 1.16
CA LEU A 183 -12.60 -14.48 1.35
C LEU A 183 -12.78 -15.37 0.10
N ASP A 184 -13.99 -15.42 -0.44
CA ASP A 184 -14.32 -16.23 -1.62
C ASP A 184 -13.57 -15.72 -2.87
N ARG A 185 -13.45 -14.38 -3.01
CA ARG A 185 -12.75 -13.79 -4.16
C ARG A 185 -11.25 -14.06 -4.16
N ILE A 186 -10.60 -13.98 -3.00
CA ILE A 186 -9.17 -14.31 -2.89
C ILE A 186 -8.95 -15.82 -3.14
N GLU A 187 -9.82 -16.67 -2.58
CA GLU A 187 -9.76 -18.10 -2.83
C GLU A 187 -9.94 -18.44 -4.31
N GLU A 188 -10.88 -17.80 -5.01
CA GLU A 188 -11.08 -17.94 -6.46
C GLU A 188 -9.83 -17.56 -7.27
N ILE A 189 -9.18 -16.45 -6.91
CA ILE A 189 -8.02 -15.93 -7.66
C ILE A 189 -6.76 -16.75 -7.37
N PHE A 190 -6.46 -17.01 -6.10
CA PHE A 190 -5.18 -17.55 -5.67
C PHE A 190 -5.22 -19.07 -5.36
N GLY A 191 -6.41 -19.67 -5.25
CA GLY A 191 -6.59 -21.09 -4.91
C GLY A 191 -6.44 -21.40 -3.42
N VAL A 192 -6.24 -20.37 -2.59
CA VAL A 192 -6.06 -20.49 -1.12
C VAL A 192 -6.99 -19.54 -0.41
N ARG A 193 -7.74 -20.05 0.57
CA ARG A 193 -8.59 -19.21 1.41
C ARG A 193 -7.75 -18.47 2.44
N PRO A 194 -7.80 -17.13 2.53
CA PRO A 194 -7.06 -16.36 3.51
C PRO A 194 -7.41 -16.75 4.93
N LYS A 195 -6.42 -16.88 5.80
CA LYS A 195 -6.63 -17.08 7.24
C LYS A 195 -6.73 -15.76 7.98
N GLY A 196 -6.09 -14.70 7.47
CA GLY A 196 -6.06 -13.37 8.02
C GLY A 196 -7.03 -12.41 7.36
N MET A 197 -7.52 -11.42 8.14
CA MET A 197 -8.27 -10.30 7.59
C MET A 197 -7.76 -8.98 8.15
N TRP A 198 -7.44 -8.06 7.25
CA TRP A 198 -7.13 -6.68 7.56
C TRP A 198 -8.43 -5.88 7.70
N PRO A 199 -8.79 -5.42 8.89
CA PRO A 199 -9.96 -4.57 9.04
C PRO A 199 -9.61 -3.15 8.56
N PRO A 200 -10.42 -2.54 7.69
CA PRO A 200 -10.22 -1.18 7.24
C PRO A 200 -10.01 -0.21 8.39
N GLU A 201 -9.04 0.70 8.26
CA GLU A 201 -8.62 1.63 9.31
C GLU A 201 -8.23 0.95 10.63
N LEU A 202 -7.90 -0.35 10.60
CA LEU A 202 -7.61 -1.18 11.78
C LEU A 202 -8.74 -1.17 12.82
N CYS A 203 -9.96 -0.83 12.38
CA CYS A 203 -11.13 -0.71 13.23
C CYS A 203 -11.69 -2.07 13.62
N LEU A 204 -11.59 -2.41 14.88
CA LEU A 204 -12.11 -3.65 15.46
C LEU A 204 -13.08 -3.40 16.62
N GLY A 205 -13.95 -4.36 16.83
CA GLY A 205 -14.82 -4.42 17.99
C GLY A 205 -15.37 -5.84 18.19
N PRO A 206 -15.95 -6.15 19.37
CA PRO A 206 -16.39 -7.49 19.72
C PRO A 206 -17.35 -8.13 18.70
N LYS A 207 -18.28 -7.34 18.14
CA LYS A 207 -19.22 -7.83 17.11
C LYS A 207 -18.50 -8.20 15.82
N THR A 208 -17.52 -7.39 15.39
CA THR A 208 -16.69 -7.66 14.20
C THR A 208 -15.87 -8.93 14.40
N LEU A 209 -15.17 -9.07 15.52
CA LEU A 209 -14.40 -10.27 15.86
C LEU A 209 -15.25 -11.53 15.83
N GLY A 210 -16.49 -11.46 16.36
CA GLY A 210 -17.44 -12.56 16.29
C GLY A 210 -17.84 -12.93 14.86
N LEU A 211 -17.96 -11.98 13.95
CA LEU A 211 -18.26 -12.23 12.53
C LEU A 211 -17.06 -12.84 11.81
N LEU A 212 -15.87 -12.31 12.02
CA LEU A 212 -14.62 -12.81 11.41
C LEU A 212 -14.38 -14.26 11.83
N SER A 213 -14.45 -14.56 13.13
CA SER A 213 -14.27 -15.90 13.67
C SER A 213 -15.29 -16.90 13.10
N LYS A 214 -16.57 -16.50 12.97
CA LYS A 214 -17.63 -17.33 12.35
C LYS A 214 -17.40 -17.55 10.84
N ALA A 215 -16.78 -16.62 10.15
CA ALA A 215 -16.42 -16.76 8.74
C ALA A 215 -15.18 -17.64 8.52
N GLY A 216 -14.52 -18.10 9.60
CA GLY A 216 -13.35 -18.96 9.55
C GLY A 216 -12.01 -18.21 9.53
N VAL A 217 -12.03 -16.89 9.68
CA VAL A 217 -10.81 -16.07 9.84
C VAL A 217 -10.12 -16.49 11.15
N LYS A 218 -8.81 -16.72 11.09
CA LYS A 218 -8.00 -17.19 12.21
C LYS A 218 -7.30 -16.07 12.95
N TRP A 219 -6.87 -15.05 12.22
CA TRP A 219 -6.21 -13.90 12.81
C TRP A 219 -6.65 -12.58 12.16
N THR A 220 -6.50 -11.52 12.90
CA THR A 220 -6.74 -10.15 12.45
C THR A 220 -5.73 -9.21 13.11
N ILE A 221 -5.66 -7.98 12.64
CA ILE A 221 -4.74 -6.97 13.13
C ILE A 221 -5.49 -5.73 13.59
N SER A 222 -4.93 -5.00 14.56
CA SER A 222 -5.42 -3.68 14.93
C SER A 222 -4.30 -2.75 15.36
N ASP A 223 -4.66 -1.53 15.75
CA ASP A 223 -3.73 -0.48 16.18
C ASP A 223 -3.46 -0.54 17.69
N GLU A 224 -2.27 -0.09 18.11
CA GLU A 224 -1.90 -0.01 19.53
C GLU A 224 -2.90 0.75 20.40
N GLY A 225 -3.61 1.76 19.83
CA GLY A 225 -4.64 2.50 20.56
C GLY A 225 -5.87 1.65 20.89
N VAL A 226 -6.22 0.69 20.04
CA VAL A 226 -7.30 -0.28 20.33
C VAL A 226 -6.86 -1.21 21.45
N LEU A 227 -5.62 -1.67 21.44
CA LEU A 227 -5.06 -2.49 22.53
C LEU A 227 -5.01 -1.69 23.84
N ALA A 228 -4.47 -0.47 23.83
CA ALA A 228 -4.38 0.41 24.97
C ALA A 228 -5.74 0.52 25.70
N ASN A 229 -6.79 0.83 24.94
CA ASN A 229 -8.15 0.91 25.48
C ASN A 229 -8.69 -0.43 25.97
N SER A 230 -8.30 -1.54 25.36
CA SER A 230 -8.81 -2.88 25.69
C SER A 230 -8.23 -3.44 26.98
N ILE A 231 -6.95 -3.15 27.27
CA ILE A 231 -6.24 -3.63 28.47
C ILE A 231 -6.02 -2.54 29.52
N ASN A 232 -6.53 -1.33 29.28
CA ASN A 232 -6.35 -0.15 30.13
C ASN A 232 -4.86 0.11 30.44
N PHE A 233 -4.04 0.20 29.37
CA PHE A 233 -2.60 0.42 29.45
C PHE A 233 -2.18 1.55 28.51
N ASP A 234 -1.36 2.48 28.98
CA ASP A 234 -0.85 3.59 28.19
C ASP A 234 0.51 3.26 27.56
N PHE A 235 0.58 3.27 26.23
CA PHE A 235 1.83 3.10 25.48
C PHE A 235 2.61 4.42 25.43
N ILE A 236 3.43 4.65 26.45
CA ILE A 236 4.25 5.85 26.58
C ILE A 236 5.50 5.73 25.69
N ARG A 237 5.81 6.80 24.97
CA ARG A 237 6.97 6.89 24.07
C ARG A 237 7.95 7.95 24.54
N ASP A 238 9.23 7.74 24.23
CA ASP A 238 10.25 8.77 24.39
C ASP A 238 10.15 9.86 23.30
N PHE A 239 11.01 10.87 23.38
CA PHE A 239 11.03 11.98 22.41
C PHE A 239 11.43 11.55 20.97
N LYS A 240 11.96 10.34 20.79
CA LYS A 240 12.28 9.74 19.47
C LYS A 240 11.18 8.81 18.97
N GLY A 241 10.03 8.76 19.66
CA GLY A 241 8.91 7.90 19.31
C GLY A 241 9.07 6.44 19.71
N ASN A 242 10.11 6.04 20.44
CA ASN A 242 10.31 4.66 20.87
C ASN A 242 9.45 4.34 22.11
N LEU A 243 8.79 3.18 22.11
CA LEU A 243 8.04 2.70 23.27
C LEU A 243 8.96 2.53 24.49
N ASN A 244 8.53 3.04 25.64
CA ASN A 244 9.22 2.81 26.91
C ASN A 244 9.07 1.35 27.37
N ASP A 245 7.87 0.80 27.24
CA ASP A 245 7.56 -0.60 27.51
C ASP A 245 6.82 -1.21 26.32
N PRO A 246 7.50 -2.00 25.46
CA PRO A 246 6.89 -2.64 24.28
C PRO A 246 6.20 -3.97 24.61
N TYR A 247 6.33 -4.51 25.83
CA TYR A 247 5.97 -5.87 26.19
C TYR A 247 4.52 -6.24 25.83
N HIS A 248 3.56 -5.37 26.18
CA HIS A 248 2.16 -5.65 25.91
C HIS A 248 1.80 -5.55 24.43
N LEU A 249 2.50 -4.71 23.65
CA LEU A 249 2.20 -4.53 22.24
C LEU A 249 2.64 -5.73 21.39
N LEU A 250 3.73 -6.37 21.76
CA LEU A 250 4.42 -7.37 20.94
C LEU A 250 4.03 -8.81 21.30
N LYS A 251 2.73 -9.01 21.52
CA LYS A 251 2.11 -10.29 21.82
C LYS A 251 0.99 -10.60 20.85
N VAL A 252 0.74 -11.88 20.66
CA VAL A 252 -0.51 -12.36 20.05
C VAL A 252 -1.56 -12.49 21.15
N TYR A 253 -2.73 -11.92 20.91
CA TYR A 253 -3.88 -11.98 21.82
C TYR A 253 -4.97 -12.87 21.25
N GLU A 254 -5.45 -13.81 22.01
CA GLU A 254 -6.59 -14.63 21.64
C GLU A 254 -7.89 -13.99 22.15
N TYR A 255 -8.82 -13.70 21.24
CA TYR A 255 -10.16 -13.28 21.59
C TYR A 255 -11.13 -14.45 21.53
N GLN A 256 -11.68 -14.81 22.70
CA GLN A 256 -12.65 -15.90 22.83
C GLN A 256 -14.05 -15.39 22.47
N THR A 257 -14.68 -16.04 21.50
CA THR A 257 -16.12 -15.90 21.22
C THR A 257 -16.91 -17.00 21.92
N LYS A 258 -18.22 -17.06 21.76
CA LYS A 258 -19.02 -18.13 22.33
C LYS A 258 -18.75 -19.50 21.72
N GLU A 259 -18.30 -19.55 20.47
CA GLU A 259 -18.21 -20.77 19.67
C GLU A 259 -16.78 -21.06 19.20
N ASN A 260 -15.99 -20.01 18.99
CA ASN A 260 -14.64 -20.06 18.41
C ASN A 260 -13.71 -19.03 19.06
N SER A 261 -12.46 -19.03 18.67
CA SER A 261 -11.50 -17.97 18.96
C SER A 261 -10.95 -17.33 17.69
N ILE A 262 -10.31 -16.17 17.84
CA ILE A 262 -9.59 -15.49 16.79
C ILE A 262 -8.38 -14.78 17.41
N ASP A 263 -7.23 -14.91 16.76
CA ASP A 263 -6.02 -14.24 17.21
C ASP A 263 -5.97 -12.80 16.71
N ILE A 264 -5.46 -11.91 17.55
CA ILE A 264 -5.29 -10.50 17.25
C ILE A 264 -3.82 -10.13 17.46
N ILE A 265 -3.22 -9.54 16.43
CA ILE A 265 -1.92 -8.89 16.52
C ILE A 265 -2.09 -7.38 16.49
N PHE A 266 -1.12 -6.66 17.01
CA PHE A 266 -1.19 -5.19 17.06
C PHE A 266 0.07 -4.58 16.46
N ARG A 267 -0.11 -3.56 15.64
CA ARG A 267 1.02 -2.82 15.06
C ARG A 267 1.54 -1.75 16.03
N ASP A 268 2.83 -1.53 16.01
CA ASP A 268 3.42 -0.28 16.47
C ASP A 268 2.98 0.87 15.54
N ARG A 269 2.56 1.99 16.10
CA ARG A 269 2.09 3.14 15.31
C ARG A 269 3.25 3.96 14.73
N SER A 270 4.38 4.00 15.43
CA SER A 270 5.51 4.86 15.06
C SER A 270 6.25 4.35 13.82
N ILE A 271 6.51 3.04 13.74
CA ILE A 271 7.32 2.46 12.67
C ILE A 271 6.69 2.65 11.28
N PRO A 272 5.39 2.35 11.06
CA PRO A 272 4.76 2.63 9.77
C PRO A 272 4.78 4.10 9.37
N ASN A 273 4.63 5.01 10.34
CA ASN A 273 4.71 6.45 10.06
C ASN A 273 6.09 6.87 9.58
N LEU A 274 7.16 6.31 10.16
CA LEU A 274 8.53 6.56 9.68
C LEU A 274 8.69 6.09 8.23
N ILE A 275 8.23 4.88 7.92
CA ILE A 275 8.30 4.32 6.56
C ILE A 275 7.46 5.16 5.59
N ASN A 276 6.22 5.48 5.92
CA ASN A 276 5.31 6.13 5.00
C ASN A 276 5.62 7.62 4.77
N PHE A 277 6.19 8.32 5.75
CA PHE A 277 6.26 9.78 5.70
C PHE A 277 7.65 10.38 5.94
N GLU A 278 8.54 9.71 6.67
CA GLU A 278 9.80 10.34 7.07
C GLU A 278 11.02 9.80 6.31
N TYR A 279 11.09 8.49 6.10
CA TYR A 279 12.27 7.87 5.48
C TYR A 279 12.42 8.17 3.99
N ALA A 280 11.34 8.50 3.30
CA ALA A 280 11.36 8.84 1.87
C ALA A 280 12.36 9.97 1.51
N GLY A 281 12.54 10.95 2.42
CA GLY A 281 13.47 12.07 2.23
C GLY A 281 14.90 11.82 2.75
N ILE A 282 15.20 10.60 3.23
CA ILE A 282 16.48 10.25 3.84
C ILE A 282 17.24 9.29 2.91
N ASN A 283 18.59 9.33 2.98
CA ASN A 283 19.39 8.35 2.27
C ASN A 283 18.94 6.93 2.63
N PRO A 284 18.64 6.05 1.65
CA PRO A 284 18.01 4.75 1.86
C PRO A 284 18.75 3.85 2.86
N LYS A 285 20.09 3.84 2.81
CA LYS A 285 20.93 3.07 3.72
C LYS A 285 20.86 3.62 5.17
N MET A 286 20.79 4.93 5.33
CA MET A 286 20.65 5.56 6.65
C MET A 286 19.25 5.29 7.22
N ALA A 287 18.20 5.39 6.40
CA ALA A 287 16.83 5.10 6.82
C ALA A 287 16.67 3.63 7.24
N ALA A 288 17.20 2.68 6.46
CA ALA A 288 17.20 1.27 6.81
C ALA A 288 17.99 0.99 8.11
N GLY A 289 19.13 1.66 8.29
CA GLY A 289 19.92 1.56 9.52
C GLY A 289 19.17 2.08 10.75
N ASP A 290 18.48 3.23 10.64
CA ASP A 290 17.67 3.77 11.76
C ASP A 290 16.49 2.83 12.10
N LEU A 291 15.82 2.27 11.11
CA LEU A 291 14.76 1.29 11.33
C LEU A 291 15.28 0.03 12.03
N TYR A 292 16.42 -0.49 11.57
CA TYR A 292 17.06 -1.64 12.19
C TYR A 292 17.46 -1.37 13.65
N GLU A 293 18.08 -0.23 13.94
CA GLU A 293 18.43 0.17 15.31
C GLU A 293 17.20 0.29 16.21
N LYS A 294 16.06 0.77 15.69
CA LYS A 294 14.80 0.79 16.45
C LYS A 294 14.31 -0.61 16.78
N ILE A 295 14.38 -1.54 15.84
CA ILE A 295 14.05 -2.96 16.07
C ILE A 295 14.96 -3.54 17.17
N LYS A 296 16.27 -3.26 17.10
CA LYS A 296 17.23 -3.71 18.13
C LYS A 296 16.98 -3.08 19.49
N MET A 297 16.61 -1.82 19.57
CA MET A 297 16.22 -1.17 20.82
C MET A 297 14.98 -1.82 21.45
N ILE A 298 13.98 -2.16 20.64
CA ILE A 298 12.79 -2.90 21.08
C ILE A 298 13.22 -4.26 21.63
N GLN A 299 14.01 -5.02 20.88
CA GLN A 299 14.53 -6.32 21.29
C GLN A 299 15.26 -6.23 22.66
N ASN A 300 16.15 -5.26 22.82
CA ASN A 300 16.89 -5.06 24.06
C ASN A 300 15.98 -4.78 25.27
N LYS A 301 14.88 -4.04 25.09
CA LYS A 301 13.90 -3.78 26.16
C LYS A 301 13.15 -5.06 26.55
N LEU A 302 13.04 -6.03 25.65
CA LEU A 302 12.35 -7.30 25.88
C LEU A 302 13.24 -8.38 26.52
N LEU A 303 14.54 -8.19 26.62
CA LEU A 303 15.46 -9.17 27.25
C LEU A 303 15.10 -9.48 28.71
N VAL A 304 14.43 -8.57 29.40
CA VAL A 304 13.96 -8.74 30.79
C VAL A 304 12.53 -9.28 30.88
N SER A 305 11.89 -9.53 29.73
CA SER A 305 10.53 -10.06 29.66
C SER A 305 10.48 -11.50 30.18
N PRO A 306 9.37 -11.92 30.84
CA PRO A 306 9.15 -13.31 31.20
C PRO A 306 8.90 -14.21 29.97
N ASP A 307 8.41 -13.64 28.87
CA ASP A 307 8.18 -14.37 27.61
C ASP A 307 9.50 -14.42 26.81
N LYS A 308 9.73 -15.57 26.16
CA LYS A 308 10.96 -15.79 25.36
C LYS A 308 10.81 -15.33 23.91
N THR A 309 9.58 -15.26 23.41
CA THR A 309 9.27 -14.90 22.03
C THR A 309 8.32 -13.72 21.99
N HIS A 310 8.56 -12.81 21.07
CA HIS A 310 7.75 -11.62 20.83
C HIS A 310 7.55 -11.42 19.35
N LEU A 311 6.39 -10.94 18.95
CA LEU A 311 6.06 -10.62 17.56
C LEU A 311 6.03 -9.12 17.35
N LEU A 312 6.98 -8.58 16.61
CA LEU A 312 6.92 -7.20 16.12
C LEU A 312 6.16 -7.17 14.81
N THR A 313 5.02 -6.48 14.78
CA THR A 313 4.23 -6.32 13.59
C THR A 313 4.47 -4.93 12.98
N ILE A 314 5.05 -4.92 11.77
CA ILE A 314 5.19 -3.73 10.94
C ILE A 314 4.10 -3.82 9.87
N ALA A 315 3.09 -2.97 9.98
CA ALA A 315 1.94 -2.98 9.09
C ALA A 315 1.80 -1.59 8.44
N SER A 316 2.03 -1.53 7.15
CA SER A 316 2.10 -0.32 6.34
C SER A 316 1.31 -0.52 5.05
N ASP A 317 0.87 0.57 4.43
CA ASP A 317 0.30 0.54 3.10
C ASP A 317 1.40 0.17 2.08
N CYS A 318 1.07 -0.73 1.16
CA CYS A 318 2.02 -1.18 0.16
C CYS A 318 1.94 -0.36 -1.13
N GLU A 319 0.82 0.30 -1.40
CA GLU A 319 0.53 1.00 -2.64
C GLU A 319 0.82 2.51 -2.58
N ASN A 320 1.06 3.10 -1.42
CA ASN A 320 0.98 4.55 -1.23
C ASN A 320 2.27 5.28 -0.92
N CYS A 321 3.33 4.61 -0.52
CA CYS A 321 4.49 5.37 -0.03
C CYS A 321 5.67 5.40 -1.00
N TRP A 322 5.76 4.43 -1.91
CA TRP A 322 6.97 4.18 -2.67
C TRP A 322 7.27 5.25 -3.72
N GLU A 323 6.25 5.89 -4.29
CA GLU A 323 6.42 7.02 -5.19
C GLU A 323 7.09 8.24 -4.54
N ASN A 324 7.13 8.28 -3.20
CA ASN A 324 7.85 9.32 -2.46
C ASN A 324 9.34 9.01 -2.27
N TYR A 325 9.74 7.74 -2.48
CA TYR A 325 11.12 7.31 -2.38
C TYR A 325 11.85 7.45 -3.72
N GLN A 326 13.17 7.66 -3.66
CA GLN A 326 14.00 7.52 -4.86
C GLN A 326 13.97 6.05 -5.31
N ASN A 327 13.84 5.84 -6.64
CA ASN A 327 13.76 4.52 -7.25
C ASN A 327 12.73 3.60 -6.57
N ASP A 328 11.55 4.17 -6.24
CA ASP A 328 10.42 3.45 -5.64
C ASP A 328 10.78 2.63 -4.38
N GLY A 329 11.80 3.08 -3.65
CA GLY A 329 12.20 2.53 -2.35
C GLY A 329 13.00 1.22 -2.41
N ILE A 330 13.39 0.73 -3.57
CA ILE A 330 14.13 -0.55 -3.73
C ILE A 330 15.35 -0.61 -2.82
N GLU A 331 16.19 0.43 -2.84
CA GLU A 331 17.42 0.46 -2.03
C GLU A 331 17.12 0.43 -0.51
N PHE A 332 16.05 1.08 -0.08
CA PHE A 332 15.64 1.03 1.33
C PHE A 332 15.20 -0.38 1.72
N LEU A 333 14.35 -1.01 0.91
CA LEU A 333 13.86 -2.37 1.15
C LEU A 333 14.97 -3.40 1.14
N GLU A 334 15.87 -3.36 0.15
CA GLU A 334 17.03 -4.27 0.08
C GLU A 334 17.94 -4.14 1.31
N ASN A 335 18.22 -2.91 1.74
CA ASN A 335 19.06 -2.68 2.91
C ASN A 335 18.40 -3.18 4.20
N ILE A 336 17.12 -2.89 4.45
CA ILE A 336 16.47 -3.35 5.69
C ILE A 336 16.29 -4.87 5.71
N TYR A 337 15.91 -5.50 4.60
CA TYR A 337 15.80 -6.95 4.52
C TYR A 337 17.16 -7.62 4.73
N SER A 338 18.22 -7.09 4.12
CA SER A 338 19.59 -7.59 4.33
C SER A 338 20.06 -7.49 5.78
N LEU A 339 19.75 -6.37 6.47
CA LEU A 339 20.08 -6.20 7.89
C LEU A 339 19.35 -7.22 8.77
N ILE A 340 18.07 -7.46 8.50
CA ILE A 340 17.26 -8.44 9.26
C ILE A 340 17.73 -9.87 8.97
N GLU A 341 17.96 -10.23 7.71
CA GLU A 341 18.38 -11.57 7.30
C GLU A 341 19.75 -11.98 7.87
N ASN A 342 20.66 -11.01 8.04
CA ASN A 342 21.99 -11.26 8.60
C ASN A 342 22.03 -11.23 10.14
N ASP A 343 20.92 -10.99 10.83
CA ASP A 343 20.83 -10.99 12.29
C ASP A 343 20.18 -12.28 12.80
N GLU A 344 21.00 -13.23 13.27
CA GLU A 344 20.54 -14.52 13.81
C GLU A 344 19.59 -14.39 15.03
N SER A 345 19.46 -13.21 15.62
CA SER A 345 18.54 -12.95 16.73
C SER A 345 17.16 -12.48 16.30
N LEU A 346 16.95 -12.28 15.00
CA LEU A 346 15.70 -11.89 14.39
C LEU A 346 15.22 -12.98 13.41
N GLU A 347 13.92 -13.21 13.37
CA GLU A 347 13.30 -14.16 12.44
C GLU A 347 12.07 -13.52 11.81
N THR A 348 11.95 -13.61 10.49
CA THR A 348 10.72 -13.27 9.77
C THR A 348 9.80 -14.47 9.73
N VAL A 349 8.53 -14.29 10.11
CA VAL A 349 7.58 -15.39 10.24
C VAL A 349 6.29 -15.14 9.46
N LEU A 350 5.62 -16.20 9.05
CA LEU A 350 4.20 -16.16 8.64
C LEU A 350 3.32 -16.28 9.90
N ILE A 351 2.09 -15.76 9.85
CA ILE A 351 1.17 -15.70 11.01
C ILE A 351 0.24 -16.92 11.04
#